data_5cbd17e0640b6c5ef260377836716ea3
#
_entry.id   5cbd17e0640b6c5ef260377836716ea3
#
_cell.length_a   1.000
_cell.length_b   1.000
_cell.length_c   1.000
_cell.angle_alpha   90.00
_cell.angle_beta   90.00
_cell.angle_gamma   90.00
#
_symmetry.space_group_name_H-M   'P 1'
#
loop_
_entity.id
_entity.type
_entity.pdbx_description
1 polymer ?
#
loop_
_entity_poly.entity_id
_entity_poly.type
_entity_poly.pdbx_seq_one_letter_code
_entity_poly.pdbx_strand_id
1 'polypeptide(L)'
;MFFLPMQHKAAGLSHNPLKAIVSPRPIAWVSSRGADGSINLAPYSFFNAVSEDPAMLFFSAEVLAGGQRKDSLRNIEETGEFTVNVVGEAQFDAMNISSGKFPYGDNEFIHAGLEMMASETVATPRVGGAAAALECKLHDTIQLPRNSNDRGYVMVIGTITGIHVDDDVVADGKIAYDRFVPISRLGYRDYGRVTDIFEAVRPSD
;
A
#
# COMPACT_ATOMS: atom_id res chain seq x y z
N MET A 1 25.57 -0.48 18.96
CA MET A 1 25.01 0.88 19.06
C MET A 1 23.60 0.78 19.63
N PHE A 2 23.26 1.59 20.62
CA PHE A 2 21.90 1.69 21.21
C PHE A 2 21.49 3.17 21.28
N PHE A 3 20.24 3.48 20.97
CA PHE A 3 19.65 4.80 21.12
C PHE A 3 18.11 4.70 21.24
N LEU A 4 17.51 5.67 21.90
CA LEU A 4 16.05 5.74 21.99
C LEU A 4 15.44 6.22 20.67
N PRO A 5 14.17 5.88 20.37
CA PRO A 5 13.47 6.39 19.18
C PRO A 5 13.64 7.91 19.06
N MET A 6 13.86 8.40 17.85
CA MET A 6 14.11 9.81 17.47
C MET A 6 15.46 10.39 17.94
N GLN A 7 16.30 9.65 18.69
CA GLN A 7 17.65 10.09 19.12
C GLN A 7 18.78 9.60 18.19
N HIS A 8 18.46 9.10 17.01
CA HIS A 8 19.41 8.53 16.05
C HIS A 8 20.55 9.50 15.67
N LYS A 9 20.28 10.83 15.62
CA LYS A 9 21.32 11.83 15.31
C LYS A 9 22.42 11.88 16.38
N ALA A 10 22.04 11.80 17.65
CA ALA A 10 23.01 11.75 18.76
C ALA A 10 23.86 10.46 18.72
N ALA A 11 23.33 9.41 18.10
CA ALA A 11 24.06 8.16 17.90
C ALA A 11 24.88 8.13 16.58
N GLY A 12 25.00 9.26 15.86
CA GLY A 12 25.81 9.39 14.65
C GLY A 12 25.10 9.02 13.33
N LEU A 13 23.78 8.74 13.36
CA LEU A 13 23.01 8.45 12.16
C LEU A 13 22.35 9.72 11.61
N SER A 14 22.60 10.06 10.37
CA SER A 14 22.04 11.27 9.72
C SER A 14 20.51 11.17 9.48
N HIS A 15 20.00 9.96 9.34
CA HIS A 15 18.58 9.68 9.07
C HIS A 15 18.02 8.65 10.07
N ASN A 16 16.71 8.73 10.34
CA ASN A 16 16.03 7.75 11.16
C ASN A 16 16.06 6.37 10.48
N PRO A 17 16.65 5.35 11.10
CA PRO A 17 16.84 4.05 10.47
C PRO A 17 15.60 3.15 10.50
N LEU A 18 14.53 3.51 11.20
CA LEU A 18 13.36 2.65 11.41
C LEU A 18 12.85 2.03 10.08
N LYS A 19 12.67 2.87 9.05
CA LYS A 19 12.16 2.39 7.76
C LYS A 19 13.20 1.58 6.96
N ALA A 20 14.48 1.67 7.30
CA ALA A 20 15.53 0.87 6.69
C ALA A 20 15.68 -0.48 7.40
N ILE A 21 15.44 -0.53 8.71
CA ILE A 21 15.48 -1.77 9.51
C ILE A 21 14.23 -2.62 9.22
N VAL A 22 13.05 -1.97 9.19
CA VAL A 22 11.79 -2.64 8.84
C VAL A 22 11.62 -2.61 7.32
N SER A 23 12.33 -3.51 6.65
CA SER A 23 12.35 -3.66 5.19
C SER A 23 12.72 -5.09 4.78
N PRO A 24 12.36 -5.56 3.58
CA PRO A 24 11.53 -4.89 2.58
C PRO A 24 10.07 -4.81 3.03
N ARG A 25 9.38 -3.71 2.67
CA ARG A 25 7.95 -3.56 2.92
C ARG A 25 7.18 -3.69 1.61
N PRO A 26 6.10 -4.48 1.56
CA PRO A 26 5.20 -4.48 0.42
C PRO A 26 4.54 -3.10 0.27
N ILE A 27 4.05 -2.81 -0.93
CA ILE A 27 3.39 -1.55 -1.26
C ILE A 27 1.92 -1.83 -1.55
N ALA A 28 1.02 -1.29 -0.72
CA ALA A 28 -0.38 -1.18 -1.06
C ALA A 28 -0.57 0.04 -1.97
N TRP A 29 -0.86 -0.18 -3.24
CA TRP A 29 -1.25 0.88 -4.15
C TRP A 29 -2.76 1.02 -4.11
N VAL A 30 -3.22 1.90 -3.22
CA VAL A 30 -4.62 1.99 -2.83
C VAL A 30 -5.38 2.91 -3.77
N SER A 31 -6.36 2.35 -4.48
CA SER A 31 -7.41 3.13 -5.12
C SER A 31 -8.60 3.28 -4.17
N SER A 32 -9.21 4.44 -4.17
CA SER A 32 -10.38 4.78 -3.36
C SER A 32 -11.30 5.72 -4.12
N ARG A 33 -12.58 5.71 -3.75
CA ARG A 33 -13.61 6.57 -4.34
C ARG A 33 -14.25 7.41 -3.25
N GLY A 34 -14.30 8.74 -3.48
CA GLY A 34 -15.03 9.65 -2.61
C GLY A 34 -16.54 9.53 -2.78
N ALA A 35 -17.30 9.99 -1.79
CA ALA A 35 -18.77 10.04 -1.86
C ALA A 35 -19.29 10.92 -3.02
N ASP A 36 -18.49 11.89 -3.46
CA ASP A 36 -18.75 12.73 -4.64
C ASP A 36 -18.39 12.05 -5.97
N GLY A 37 -17.87 10.83 -5.94
CA GLY A 37 -17.45 10.08 -7.12
C GLY A 37 -16.01 10.34 -7.56
N SER A 38 -15.25 11.23 -6.90
CA SER A 38 -13.84 11.45 -7.18
C SER A 38 -13.03 10.18 -6.94
N ILE A 39 -12.01 9.95 -7.77
CA ILE A 39 -11.14 8.77 -7.66
C ILE A 39 -9.75 9.23 -7.23
N ASN A 40 -9.15 8.48 -6.30
CA ASN A 40 -7.79 8.72 -5.81
C ASN A 40 -6.97 7.41 -5.87
N LEU A 41 -5.67 7.54 -6.15
CA LEU A 41 -4.72 6.43 -6.19
C LEU A 41 -3.41 6.84 -5.52
N ALA A 42 -3.07 6.17 -4.40
CA ALA A 42 -1.86 6.51 -3.65
C ALA A 42 -1.16 5.26 -3.08
N PRO A 43 0.21 5.22 -3.06
CA PRO A 43 0.96 4.09 -2.51
C PRO A 43 1.22 4.25 -1.01
N TYR A 44 1.07 3.15 -0.27
CA TYR A 44 1.34 3.02 1.16
C TYR A 44 2.26 1.83 1.42
N SER A 45 3.32 2.04 2.20
CA SER A 45 4.28 0.98 2.53
C SER A 45 4.30 0.57 4.01
N PHE A 46 3.46 1.14 4.85
CA PHE A 46 3.09 0.53 6.12
C PHE A 46 1.87 -0.35 5.87
N PHE A 47 2.10 -1.52 5.30
CA PHE A 47 1.09 -2.41 4.76
C PHE A 47 1.50 -3.87 4.94
N ASN A 48 0.54 -4.73 5.30
CA ASN A 48 0.68 -6.18 5.24
C ASN A 48 -0.69 -6.89 5.29
N ALA A 49 -0.69 -8.22 5.02
CA ALA A 49 -1.78 -9.12 5.38
C ALA A 49 -1.82 -9.32 6.91
N VAL A 50 -3.02 -9.52 7.46
CA VAL A 50 -3.25 -9.74 8.90
C VAL A 50 -3.76 -11.15 9.17
N SER A 51 -4.63 -11.67 8.29
CA SER A 51 -5.30 -12.96 8.43
C SER A 51 -5.60 -13.54 7.06
N GLU A 52 -5.65 -14.88 6.98
CA GLU A 52 -6.04 -15.61 5.77
C GLU A 52 -7.53 -16.01 5.80
N ASP A 53 -8.07 -16.30 6.98
CA ASP A 53 -9.46 -16.65 7.17
C ASP A 53 -10.00 -16.05 8.48
N PRO A 54 -10.85 -15.02 8.43
CA PRO A 54 -11.19 -14.26 7.21
C PRO A 54 -9.98 -13.57 6.60
N ALA A 55 -9.97 -13.44 5.28
CA ALA A 55 -8.87 -12.76 4.56
C ALA A 55 -8.89 -11.27 4.86
N MET A 56 -7.83 -10.77 5.49
CA MET A 56 -7.74 -9.38 5.96
C MET A 56 -6.35 -8.79 5.74
N LEU A 57 -6.32 -7.48 5.55
CA LEU A 57 -5.11 -6.69 5.41
C LEU A 57 -5.20 -5.38 6.20
N PHE A 58 -4.05 -4.73 6.40
CA PHE A 58 -4.02 -3.35 6.90
C PHE A 58 -3.06 -2.48 6.09
N PHE A 59 -3.30 -1.19 6.10
CA PHE A 59 -2.29 -0.18 5.79
C PHE A 59 -2.44 1.02 6.71
N SER A 60 -1.38 1.84 6.85
CA SER A 60 -1.43 3.05 7.67
C SER A 60 -1.29 4.30 6.80
N ALA A 61 -2.26 5.20 6.90
CA ALA A 61 -2.27 6.50 6.26
C ALA A 61 -1.85 7.60 7.24
N GLU A 62 -1.03 8.55 6.80
CA GLU A 62 -0.62 9.69 7.62
C GLU A 62 -1.79 10.67 7.78
N VAL A 63 -1.95 11.19 9.01
CA VAL A 63 -2.81 12.33 9.34
C VAL A 63 -1.91 13.53 9.59
N LEU A 64 -2.15 14.60 8.86
CA LEU A 64 -1.41 15.85 8.98
C LEU A 64 -1.83 16.67 10.22
N ALA A 65 -1.08 17.69 10.54
CA ALA A 65 -1.43 18.63 11.63
C ALA A 65 -2.83 19.22 11.42
N GLY A 66 -3.55 19.47 12.52
CA GLY A 66 -4.96 19.89 12.46
C GLY A 66 -5.94 18.77 12.10
N GLY A 67 -5.48 17.51 12.05
CA GLY A 67 -6.34 16.35 11.76
C GLY A 67 -6.69 16.16 10.29
N GLN A 68 -6.04 16.89 9.37
CA GLN A 68 -6.29 16.73 7.94
C GLN A 68 -5.95 15.30 7.47
N ARG A 69 -6.92 14.64 6.88
CA ARG A 69 -6.80 13.29 6.36
C ARG A 69 -6.25 13.31 4.94
N LYS A 70 -5.49 12.25 4.60
CA LYS A 70 -5.16 11.93 3.21
C LYS A 70 -6.42 11.49 2.46
N ASP A 71 -6.48 11.76 1.17
CA ASP A 71 -7.65 11.51 0.32
C ASP A 71 -8.12 10.06 0.37
N SER A 72 -7.19 9.09 0.27
CA SER A 72 -7.53 7.67 0.42
C SER A 72 -8.21 7.37 1.76
N LEU A 73 -7.69 7.91 2.88
CA LEU A 73 -8.27 7.69 4.20
C LEU A 73 -9.67 8.30 4.31
N ARG A 74 -9.83 9.54 3.84
CA ARG A 74 -11.11 10.23 3.81
C ARG A 74 -12.14 9.45 3.00
N ASN A 75 -11.79 9.08 1.76
CA ASN A 75 -12.67 8.35 0.86
C ASN A 75 -13.11 7.01 1.47
N ILE A 76 -12.18 6.27 2.07
CA ILE A 76 -12.47 4.97 2.70
C ILE A 76 -13.36 5.13 3.93
N GLU A 77 -13.14 6.15 4.77
CA GLU A 77 -14.01 6.42 5.92
C GLU A 77 -15.44 6.83 5.50
N GLU A 78 -15.58 7.50 4.34
CA GLU A 78 -16.87 7.94 3.81
C GLU A 78 -17.63 6.82 3.07
N THR A 79 -16.94 5.95 2.34
CA THR A 79 -17.58 4.95 1.45
C THR A 79 -17.52 3.53 1.96
N GLY A 80 -16.60 3.23 2.88
CA GLY A 80 -16.44 1.90 3.46
C GLY A 80 -15.74 0.89 2.55
N GLU A 81 -15.10 1.32 1.44
CA GLU A 81 -14.48 0.40 0.49
C GLU A 81 -13.25 0.97 -0.22
N PHE A 82 -12.37 0.08 -0.68
CA PHE A 82 -11.15 0.43 -1.41
C PHE A 82 -10.60 -0.79 -2.15
N THR A 83 -9.63 -0.55 -3.05
CA THR A 83 -8.90 -1.63 -3.73
C THR A 83 -7.40 -1.46 -3.51
N VAL A 84 -6.71 -2.53 -3.19
CA VAL A 84 -5.24 -2.57 -3.10
C VAL A 84 -4.70 -3.25 -4.35
N ASN A 85 -3.93 -2.51 -5.15
CA ASN A 85 -3.26 -3.03 -6.33
C ASN A 85 -1.82 -3.40 -5.97
N VAL A 86 -1.32 -4.52 -6.50
CA VAL A 86 0.06 -4.97 -6.30
C VAL A 86 0.96 -4.29 -7.32
N VAL A 87 2.06 -3.71 -6.85
CA VAL A 87 3.01 -2.99 -7.71
C VAL A 87 4.08 -3.95 -8.21
N GLY A 88 4.08 -4.20 -9.52
CA GLY A 88 5.19 -4.85 -10.22
C GLY A 88 6.19 -3.84 -10.79
N GLU A 89 7.32 -4.34 -11.30
CA GLU A 89 8.36 -3.49 -11.90
C GLU A 89 7.82 -2.63 -13.06
N ALA A 90 6.95 -3.19 -13.88
CA ALA A 90 6.36 -2.49 -15.03
C ALA A 90 5.54 -1.25 -14.65
N GLN A 91 4.93 -1.23 -13.45
CA GLN A 91 4.12 -0.12 -12.96
C GLN A 91 4.86 0.84 -12.02
N PHE A 92 6.17 0.65 -11.80
CA PHE A 92 6.93 1.42 -10.82
C PHE A 92 6.86 2.93 -11.06
N ASP A 93 7.09 3.38 -12.29
CA ASP A 93 7.09 4.81 -12.62
C ASP A 93 5.70 5.43 -12.43
N ALA A 94 4.65 4.75 -12.86
CA ALA A 94 3.26 5.19 -12.67
C ALA A 94 2.89 5.27 -11.17
N MET A 95 3.27 4.27 -10.38
CA MET A 95 3.10 4.29 -8.93
C MET A 95 3.86 5.45 -8.29
N ASN A 96 5.09 5.73 -8.74
CA ASN A 96 5.88 6.84 -8.21
C ASN A 96 5.26 8.20 -8.57
N ILE A 97 4.70 8.36 -9.79
CA ILE A 97 3.94 9.56 -10.18
C ILE A 97 2.75 9.74 -9.24
N SER A 98 1.95 8.70 -9.00
CA SER A 98 0.76 8.77 -8.13
C SER A 98 1.09 9.07 -6.66
N SER A 99 2.37 8.99 -6.24
CA SER A 99 2.83 9.40 -4.90
C SER A 99 2.98 10.92 -4.74
N GLY A 100 2.75 11.69 -5.80
CA GLY A 100 2.83 13.14 -5.83
C GLY A 100 1.84 13.82 -4.88
N LYS A 101 1.96 15.14 -4.79
CA LYS A 101 0.99 15.95 -4.04
C LYS A 101 0.01 16.56 -5.04
N PHE A 102 -1.19 16.05 -5.05
CA PHE A 102 -2.29 16.53 -5.87
C PHE A 102 -3.37 17.18 -4.99
N PRO A 103 -4.13 18.16 -5.49
CA PRO A 103 -5.34 18.66 -4.83
C PRO A 103 -6.38 17.54 -4.66
N TYR A 104 -7.23 17.64 -3.62
CA TYR A 104 -8.34 16.71 -3.47
C TYR A 104 -9.25 16.72 -4.70
N GLY A 105 -9.62 15.53 -5.16
CA GLY A 105 -10.46 15.34 -6.36
C GLY A 105 -9.67 15.22 -7.67
N ASP A 106 -8.36 15.52 -7.67
CA ASP A 106 -7.51 15.17 -8.80
C ASP A 106 -7.37 13.64 -8.90
N ASN A 107 -7.39 13.13 -10.12
CA ASN A 107 -7.35 11.70 -10.38
C ASN A 107 -5.93 11.28 -10.79
N GLU A 108 -5.21 10.61 -9.89
CA GLU A 108 -3.83 10.17 -10.13
C GLU A 108 -3.72 9.10 -11.22
N PHE A 109 -4.78 8.36 -11.54
CA PHE A 109 -4.79 7.46 -12.70
C PHE A 109 -4.52 8.22 -14.00
N ILE A 110 -5.13 9.40 -14.15
CA ILE A 110 -4.94 10.26 -15.34
C ILE A 110 -3.50 10.77 -15.39
N HIS A 111 -2.99 11.29 -14.26
CA HIS A 111 -1.62 11.81 -14.18
C HIS A 111 -0.55 10.75 -14.44
N ALA A 112 -0.82 9.51 -14.01
CA ALA A 112 0.08 8.38 -14.20
C ALA A 112 -0.14 7.61 -15.54
N GLY A 113 -1.11 8.03 -16.35
CA GLY A 113 -1.43 7.39 -17.63
C GLY A 113 -1.96 5.96 -17.48
N LEU A 114 -2.73 5.70 -16.42
CA LEU A 114 -3.23 4.38 -16.07
C LEU A 114 -4.68 4.18 -16.50
N GLU A 115 -5.01 2.98 -16.93
CA GLU A 115 -6.37 2.55 -17.16
C GLU A 115 -7.05 2.17 -15.85
N MET A 116 -8.32 2.57 -15.70
CA MET A 116 -9.19 2.13 -14.60
C MET A 116 -10.02 0.93 -15.04
N MET A 117 -9.87 -0.20 -14.35
CA MET A 117 -10.67 -1.40 -14.57
C MET A 117 -11.72 -1.53 -13.48
N ALA A 118 -12.91 -2.00 -13.85
CA ALA A 118 -13.97 -2.25 -12.88
C ALA A 118 -13.56 -3.35 -11.88
N SER A 119 -13.97 -3.17 -10.64
CA SER A 119 -13.95 -4.19 -9.59
C SER A 119 -15.27 -4.95 -9.57
N GLU A 120 -15.32 -6.12 -8.92
CA GLU A 120 -16.50 -6.99 -8.90
C GLU A 120 -17.33 -6.82 -7.61
N THR A 121 -16.66 -6.58 -6.47
CA THR A 121 -17.32 -6.56 -5.15
C THR A 121 -17.39 -5.18 -4.50
N VAL A 122 -16.68 -4.19 -5.08
CA VAL A 122 -16.61 -2.80 -4.62
C VAL A 122 -16.73 -1.83 -5.80
N ALA A 123 -17.14 -0.60 -5.55
CA ALA A 123 -17.27 0.43 -6.59
C ALA A 123 -15.95 1.14 -6.92
N THR A 124 -14.90 0.93 -6.13
CA THR A 124 -13.57 1.47 -6.40
C THR A 124 -12.88 0.73 -7.54
N PRO A 125 -12.32 1.44 -8.55
CA PRO A 125 -11.65 0.78 -9.66
C PRO A 125 -10.32 0.16 -9.22
N ARG A 126 -9.88 -0.86 -9.95
CA ARG A 126 -8.52 -1.40 -9.89
C ARG A 126 -7.65 -0.82 -11.00
N VAL A 127 -6.34 -0.90 -10.83
CA VAL A 127 -5.37 -0.47 -11.85
C VAL A 127 -5.31 -1.50 -12.97
N GLY A 128 -5.52 -1.07 -14.21
CA GLY A 128 -5.33 -1.90 -15.40
C GLY A 128 -3.87 -2.36 -15.54
N GLY A 129 -3.67 -3.64 -15.86
CA GLY A 129 -2.34 -4.25 -15.98
C GLY A 129 -1.59 -4.48 -14.66
N ALA A 130 -2.23 -4.27 -13.50
CA ALA A 130 -1.64 -4.71 -12.23
C ALA A 130 -1.68 -6.24 -12.16
N ALA A 131 -0.57 -6.84 -11.71
CA ALA A 131 -0.44 -8.31 -11.61
C ALA A 131 -1.49 -8.96 -10.68
N ALA A 132 -1.91 -8.23 -9.65
CA ALA A 132 -3.02 -8.62 -8.79
C ALA A 132 -3.67 -7.38 -8.15
N ALA A 133 -4.94 -7.53 -7.76
CA ALA A 133 -5.66 -6.54 -6.98
C ALA A 133 -6.55 -7.21 -5.93
N LEU A 134 -6.68 -6.57 -4.77
CA LEU A 134 -7.46 -7.02 -3.63
C LEU A 134 -8.58 -6.02 -3.39
N GLU A 135 -9.82 -6.42 -3.62
CA GLU A 135 -11.00 -5.62 -3.34
C GLU A 135 -11.35 -5.73 -1.86
N CYS A 136 -11.53 -4.61 -1.21
CA CYS A 136 -11.64 -4.55 0.25
C CYS A 136 -12.84 -3.75 0.71
N LYS A 137 -13.50 -4.24 1.74
CA LYS A 137 -14.43 -3.45 2.56
C LYS A 137 -13.76 -3.06 3.86
N LEU A 138 -13.98 -1.82 4.28
CA LEU A 138 -13.47 -1.31 5.55
C LEU A 138 -14.01 -2.16 6.70
N HIS A 139 -13.12 -2.73 7.49
CA HIS A 139 -13.47 -3.44 8.72
C HIS A 139 -13.42 -2.49 9.92
N ASP A 140 -12.31 -1.78 10.09
CA ASP A 140 -12.11 -0.84 11.20
C ASP A 140 -11.01 0.18 10.88
N THR A 141 -10.96 1.26 11.67
CA THR A 141 -9.86 2.23 11.66
C THR A 141 -9.34 2.44 13.08
N ILE A 142 -8.02 2.36 13.25
CA ILE A 142 -7.37 2.57 14.55
C ILE A 142 -6.55 3.86 14.50
N GLN A 143 -6.94 4.83 15.32
CA GLN A 143 -6.16 6.05 15.51
C GLN A 143 -4.90 5.74 16.32
N LEU A 144 -3.72 5.98 15.75
CA LEU A 144 -2.46 5.86 16.47
C LEU A 144 -2.11 7.18 17.18
N PRO A 145 -1.28 7.15 18.24
CA PRO A 145 -0.86 8.35 18.95
C PRO A 145 -0.24 9.40 18.01
N ARG A 146 -0.55 10.66 18.23
CA ARG A 146 0.04 11.77 17.50
C ARG A 146 1.36 12.20 18.13
N ASN A 147 2.27 12.71 17.32
CA ASN A 147 3.53 13.28 17.77
C ASN A 147 3.34 14.75 18.25
N SER A 148 4.41 15.37 18.74
CA SER A 148 4.41 16.76 19.23
C SER A 148 4.03 17.81 18.17
N ASN A 149 4.05 17.48 16.90
CA ASN A 149 3.63 18.35 15.79
C ASN A 149 2.19 18.06 15.34
N ASP A 150 1.40 17.39 16.17
CA ASP A 150 0.01 16.99 15.90
C ASP A 150 -0.16 16.13 14.63
N ARG A 151 0.88 15.39 14.23
CA ARG A 151 0.85 14.43 13.11
C ARG A 151 0.83 13.01 13.65
N GLY A 152 0.13 12.14 12.97
CA GLY A 152 0.01 10.74 13.38
C GLY A 152 -0.34 9.84 12.20
N TYR A 153 -0.83 8.66 12.52
CA TYR A 153 -1.29 7.70 11.53
C TYR A 153 -2.64 7.13 11.95
N VAL A 154 -3.42 6.74 10.95
CA VAL A 154 -4.58 5.88 11.10
C VAL A 154 -4.26 4.57 10.42
N MET A 155 -4.39 3.47 11.15
CA MET A 155 -4.36 2.12 10.57
C MET A 155 -5.75 1.82 10.03
N VAL A 156 -5.83 1.53 8.75
CA VAL A 156 -7.05 1.07 8.06
C VAL A 156 -6.97 -0.45 7.98
N ILE A 157 -7.99 -1.14 8.49
CA ILE A 157 -8.11 -2.60 8.41
C ILE A 157 -9.23 -2.91 7.42
N GLY A 158 -8.92 -3.73 6.41
CA GLY A 158 -9.87 -4.15 5.39
C GLY A 158 -10.08 -5.65 5.37
N THR A 159 -11.34 -6.06 5.16
CA THR A 159 -11.71 -7.44 4.82
C THR A 159 -11.64 -7.55 3.29
N ILE A 160 -10.87 -8.51 2.79
CA ILE A 160 -10.74 -8.80 1.35
C ILE A 160 -12.01 -9.53 0.91
N THR A 161 -12.72 -8.96 -0.07
CA THR A 161 -13.96 -9.51 -0.63
C THR A 161 -13.82 -10.05 -2.04
N GLY A 162 -12.72 -9.70 -2.72
CA GLY A 162 -12.39 -10.19 -4.06
C GLY A 162 -10.88 -10.12 -4.31
N ILE A 163 -10.37 -11.06 -5.09
CA ILE A 163 -8.97 -11.13 -5.50
C ILE A 163 -8.92 -11.29 -7.01
N HIS A 164 -8.30 -10.32 -7.68
CA HIS A 164 -7.94 -10.42 -9.10
C HIS A 164 -6.49 -10.83 -9.20
N VAL A 165 -6.21 -11.75 -10.11
CA VAL A 165 -4.87 -12.16 -10.52
C VAL A 165 -4.85 -12.15 -12.04
N ASP A 166 -3.85 -11.53 -12.62
CA ASP A 166 -3.64 -11.57 -14.06
C ASP A 166 -3.18 -12.98 -14.45
N ASP A 167 -3.83 -13.57 -15.45
CA ASP A 167 -3.53 -14.93 -15.91
C ASP A 167 -2.08 -15.07 -16.38
N ASP A 168 -1.49 -14.01 -16.90
CA ASP A 168 -0.11 -14.00 -17.38
C ASP A 168 0.92 -14.17 -16.25
N VAL A 169 0.57 -13.87 -14.99
CA VAL A 169 1.46 -14.08 -13.85
C VAL A 169 1.29 -15.43 -13.17
N VAL A 170 0.42 -16.28 -13.71
CA VAL A 170 0.21 -17.64 -13.17
C VAL A 170 1.01 -18.65 -13.99
N ALA A 171 1.77 -19.52 -13.31
CA ALA A 171 2.45 -20.67 -13.89
C ALA A 171 2.32 -21.87 -12.95
N ASP A 172 1.97 -23.02 -13.49
CA ASP A 172 1.84 -24.28 -12.75
C ASP A 172 0.95 -24.18 -11.50
N GLY A 173 -0.12 -23.35 -11.57
CA GLY A 173 -1.05 -23.10 -10.47
C GLY A 173 -0.49 -22.22 -9.34
N LYS A 174 0.62 -21.54 -9.56
CA LYS A 174 1.27 -20.63 -8.61
C LYS A 174 1.51 -19.26 -9.22
N ILE A 175 1.65 -18.24 -8.35
CA ILE A 175 2.11 -16.93 -8.78
C ILE A 175 3.60 -16.99 -9.13
N ALA A 176 3.94 -16.64 -10.35
CA ALA A 176 5.30 -16.64 -10.89
C ALA A 176 5.95 -15.26 -10.70
N TYR A 177 6.81 -15.13 -9.70
CA TYR A 177 7.44 -13.86 -9.36
C TYR A 177 8.35 -13.29 -10.45
N ASP A 178 8.88 -14.12 -11.34
CA ASP A 178 9.66 -13.71 -12.51
C ASP A 178 8.81 -13.04 -13.60
N ARG A 179 7.48 -13.21 -13.56
CA ARG A 179 6.56 -12.63 -14.53
C ARG A 179 6.07 -11.22 -14.16
N PHE A 180 6.09 -10.83 -12.89
CA PHE A 180 5.69 -9.47 -12.50
C PHE A 180 6.69 -8.73 -11.59
N VAL A 181 7.70 -9.38 -11.07
CA VAL A 181 8.79 -8.82 -10.24
C VAL A 181 8.27 -7.81 -9.21
N PRO A 182 7.80 -8.24 -8.03
CA PRO A 182 7.25 -7.33 -7.04
C PRO A 182 8.25 -6.25 -6.62
N ILE A 183 7.76 -5.02 -6.46
CA ILE A 183 8.53 -3.90 -5.94
C ILE A 183 8.25 -3.72 -4.46
N SER A 184 9.30 -3.53 -3.69
CA SER A 184 9.27 -3.29 -2.24
C SER A 184 9.86 -1.94 -1.89
N ARG A 185 9.31 -1.29 -0.86
CA ARG A 185 9.86 -0.07 -0.29
C ARG A 185 10.92 -0.41 0.76
N LEU A 186 12.09 0.15 0.61
CA LEU A 186 13.18 0.08 1.59
C LEU A 186 13.23 1.35 2.45
N GLY A 187 14.40 1.64 3.05
CA GLY A 187 14.63 2.88 3.76
C GLY A 187 14.83 4.08 2.83
N TYR A 188 14.77 5.28 3.40
CA TYR A 188 15.11 6.54 2.73
C TYR A 188 14.33 6.77 1.44
N ARG A 189 14.98 6.70 0.28
CA ARG A 189 14.35 6.79 -1.06
C ARG A 189 14.48 5.49 -1.85
N ASP A 190 14.98 4.43 -1.22
CA ASP A 190 15.34 3.19 -1.89
C ASP A 190 14.13 2.28 -2.08
N TYR A 191 14.16 1.54 -3.17
CA TYR A 191 13.24 0.45 -3.48
C TYR A 191 14.05 -0.82 -3.80
N GLY A 192 13.43 -1.96 -3.68
CA GLY A 192 14.01 -3.25 -4.02
C GLY A 192 13.10 -4.02 -4.96
N ARG A 193 13.71 -4.87 -5.80
CA ARG A 193 13.05 -5.88 -6.61
C ARG A 193 13.12 -7.22 -5.89
N VAL A 194 12.06 -7.99 -5.93
CA VAL A 194 12.08 -9.37 -5.42
C VAL A 194 12.45 -10.28 -6.58
N THR A 195 13.76 -10.54 -6.75
CA THR A 195 14.32 -11.33 -7.84
C THR A 195 15.10 -12.56 -7.38
N ASP A 196 15.54 -12.57 -6.11
CA ASP A 196 16.26 -13.69 -5.51
C ASP A 196 15.32 -14.46 -4.59
N ILE A 197 14.87 -15.63 -5.04
CA ILE A 197 13.85 -16.45 -4.39
C ILE A 197 14.46 -17.82 -4.10
N PHE A 198 14.32 -18.30 -2.87
CA PHE A 198 14.77 -19.62 -2.46
C PHE A 198 13.68 -20.34 -1.66
N GLU A 199 13.68 -21.65 -1.74
CA GLU A 199 12.79 -22.50 -0.97
C GLU A 199 13.44 -22.92 0.36
N ALA A 200 12.66 -22.96 1.42
CA ALA A 200 13.08 -23.49 2.72
C ALA A 200 11.98 -24.38 3.31
N VAL A 201 12.34 -25.61 3.65
CA VAL A 201 11.45 -26.57 4.32
C VAL A 201 11.50 -26.32 5.83
N ARG A 202 10.34 -26.37 6.50
CA ARG A 202 10.29 -26.25 7.96
C ARG A 202 10.93 -27.47 8.62
N PRO A 203 11.68 -27.30 9.72
CA PRO A 203 12.38 -28.43 10.37
C PRO A 203 11.48 -29.56 10.91
N SER A 204 10.17 -29.33 10.99
CA SER A 204 9.17 -30.29 11.51
C SER A 204 8.29 -30.93 10.45
N ASP A 205 8.52 -30.63 9.16
CA ASP A 205 7.73 -31.16 8.04
C ASP A 205 8.40 -32.42 7.45
#